data_2d7c3a548d9f8c6639de67a9eef4859e
#
_entry.id   2d7c3a548d9f8c6639de67a9eef4859e
#
_cell.length_a   1.000
_cell.length_b   1.000
_cell.length_c   1.000
_cell.angle_alpha   90.00
_cell.angle_beta   90.00
_cell.angle_gamma   90.00
#
_symmetry.space_group_name_H-M   'P 1'
#
loop_
_entity.id
_entity.type
_entity.pdbx_description
1 polymer ?
#
loop_
_entity_poly.entity_id
_entity_poly.type
_entity_poly.pdbx_seq_one_letter_code
_entity_poly.pdbx_strand_id
1 'polypeptide(L)'
;MSTPRLHNPFKQALAEGKPQIGLWLGLADSYAAEIMGGVGYDWLLIDNEHVPNDVRSTLPQLQAIASAVHTVPGSVDSHPVVRLPVADPVLVKQYLDIGAQTLLLPMIDTAEQAQDAVRAMRYPPEGIRGMGSGISRSSRWHRFSNYIQEANEQVCLLVQVETVEAITNLDEIAATPGVDGVFIGPSDLSASMGFAGQVDHPEVCAVIDDAIARIRKAGKAVGILCANEQRAKHYLNLGAQFVAVGVDTSLLNSAAKALLAKFKETASTAPAPSSGY
;
A
#
# COMPACT_ATOMS: atom_id res chain seq x y z
N MET A 1 -33.89 7.68 2.44
CA MET A 1 -32.43 7.59 2.52
C MET A 1 -31.99 6.44 1.65
N SER A 2 -31.07 6.63 0.72
CA SER A 2 -30.54 5.54 -0.12
C SER A 2 -29.77 4.56 0.77
N THR A 3 -29.95 3.26 0.56
CA THR A 3 -29.18 2.21 1.24
C THR A 3 -27.69 2.42 0.93
N PRO A 4 -26.79 2.39 1.93
CA PRO A 4 -25.36 2.50 1.68
C PRO A 4 -24.91 1.39 0.72
N ARG A 5 -24.23 1.75 -0.36
CA ARG A 5 -23.64 0.78 -1.29
C ARG A 5 -22.18 0.54 -0.94
N LEU A 6 -21.75 -0.70 -1.13
CA LEU A 6 -20.34 -1.01 -1.07
C LEU A 6 -19.62 -0.32 -2.25
N HIS A 7 -18.54 0.40 -1.96
CA HIS A 7 -17.77 1.13 -2.96
C HIS A 7 -16.29 1.12 -2.60
N ASN A 8 -15.44 0.92 -3.61
CA ASN A 8 -13.98 1.00 -3.48
C ASN A 8 -13.48 2.16 -4.36
N PRO A 9 -13.30 3.36 -3.80
CA PRO A 9 -12.90 4.53 -4.57
C PRO A 9 -11.48 4.42 -5.14
N PHE A 10 -10.58 3.73 -4.45
CA PHE A 10 -9.22 3.50 -4.91
C PHE A 10 -9.21 2.60 -6.15
N LYS A 11 -9.92 1.47 -6.11
CA LYS A 11 -10.08 0.60 -7.30
C LYS A 11 -10.63 1.36 -8.50
N GLN A 12 -11.65 2.19 -8.26
CA GLN A 12 -12.22 3.03 -9.31
C GLN A 12 -11.19 4.03 -9.87
N ALA A 13 -10.45 4.72 -9.00
CA ALA A 13 -9.42 5.67 -9.42
C ALA A 13 -8.32 5.00 -10.27
N LEU A 14 -7.89 3.79 -9.89
CA LEU A 14 -6.94 3.01 -10.67
C LEU A 14 -7.50 2.66 -12.06
N ALA A 15 -8.75 2.21 -12.13
CA ALA A 15 -9.41 1.88 -13.41
C ALA A 15 -9.58 3.12 -14.31
N GLU A 16 -9.76 4.30 -13.73
CA GLU A 16 -9.84 5.58 -14.43
C GLU A 16 -8.46 6.16 -14.82
N GLY A 17 -7.37 5.49 -14.43
CA GLY A 17 -6.01 5.96 -14.72
C GLY A 17 -5.56 7.17 -13.90
N LYS A 18 -6.25 7.46 -12.79
CA LYS A 18 -5.93 8.61 -11.92
C LYS A 18 -4.74 8.31 -11.03
N PRO A 19 -3.71 9.17 -10.99
CA PRO A 19 -2.61 9.03 -10.03
C PRO A 19 -3.12 9.07 -8.59
N GLN A 20 -2.56 8.22 -7.74
CA GLN A 20 -2.89 8.10 -6.32
C GLN A 20 -1.60 8.20 -5.52
N ILE A 21 -1.47 9.23 -4.70
CA ILE A 21 -0.29 9.45 -3.86
C ILE A 21 -0.54 8.86 -2.47
N GLY A 22 0.34 7.98 -2.02
CA GLY A 22 0.16 7.27 -0.78
C GLY A 22 1.32 7.39 0.20
N LEU A 23 1.08 6.85 1.40
CA LEU A 23 2.07 6.74 2.45
C LEU A 23 2.03 5.34 3.08
N TRP A 24 3.20 4.86 3.51
CA TRP A 24 3.36 3.59 4.23
C TRP A 24 3.22 3.80 5.74
N LEU A 25 2.41 2.97 6.41
CA LEU A 25 2.22 3.00 7.86
C LEU A 25 3.02 1.86 8.51
N GLY A 26 4.15 2.22 9.10
CA GLY A 26 5.09 1.32 9.76
C GLY A 26 5.10 1.44 11.28
N LEU A 27 4.33 2.37 11.90
CA LEU A 27 4.29 2.54 13.35
C LEU A 27 3.42 1.51 14.06
N ALA A 28 2.60 0.74 13.33
CA ALA A 28 1.68 -0.27 13.87
C ALA A 28 0.72 0.30 14.94
N ASP A 29 0.33 1.56 14.80
CA ASP A 29 -0.43 2.30 15.79
C ASP A 29 -1.65 3.02 15.18
N SER A 30 -2.81 2.88 15.82
CA SER A 30 -4.06 3.47 15.31
C SER A 30 -4.10 4.99 15.45
N TYR A 31 -3.44 5.56 16.46
CA TYR A 31 -3.38 7.00 16.65
C TYR A 31 -2.53 7.66 15.56
N ALA A 32 -1.39 7.02 15.22
CA ALA A 32 -0.58 7.44 14.07
C ALA A 32 -1.35 7.32 12.75
N ALA A 33 -2.11 6.23 12.57
CA ALA A 33 -2.95 6.03 11.38
C ALA A 33 -4.05 7.10 11.23
N GLU A 34 -4.66 7.56 12.33
CA GLU A 34 -5.63 8.66 12.33
C GLU A 34 -4.98 9.98 11.92
N ILE A 35 -3.79 10.30 12.48
CA ILE A 35 -3.05 11.49 12.10
C ILE A 35 -2.75 11.50 10.60
N MET A 36 -2.22 10.40 10.07
CA MET A 36 -1.90 10.29 8.64
C MET A 36 -3.15 10.30 7.76
N GLY A 37 -4.27 9.72 8.21
CA GLY A 37 -5.56 9.77 7.53
C GLY A 37 -6.08 11.19 7.33
N GLY A 38 -5.80 12.10 8.26
CA GLY A 38 -6.19 13.53 8.18
C GLY A 38 -5.28 14.39 7.30
N VAL A 39 -4.13 13.89 6.82
CA VAL A 39 -3.18 14.67 6.01
C VAL A 39 -3.68 14.90 4.58
N GLY A 40 -4.42 13.94 4.01
CA GLY A 40 -4.97 14.03 2.65
C GLY A 40 -4.23 13.22 1.60
N TYR A 41 -3.52 12.16 1.99
CA TYR A 41 -3.03 11.15 1.06
C TYR A 41 -4.22 10.40 0.42
N ASP A 42 -4.13 10.06 -0.86
CA ASP A 42 -5.18 9.30 -1.54
C ASP A 42 -5.32 7.88 -0.98
N TRP A 43 -4.22 7.29 -0.52
CA TRP A 43 -4.20 5.96 0.09
C TRP A 43 -3.12 5.83 1.16
N LEU A 44 -3.38 4.93 2.12
CA LEU A 44 -2.46 4.60 3.21
C LEU A 44 -2.28 3.09 3.26
N LEU A 45 -1.03 2.61 3.27
CA LEU A 45 -0.76 1.19 3.39
C LEU A 45 -0.47 0.80 4.82
N ILE A 46 -1.29 -0.10 5.37
CA ILE A 46 -1.05 -0.77 6.65
C ILE A 46 -0.22 -2.02 6.37
N ASP A 47 1.01 -2.02 6.86
CA ASP A 47 1.96 -3.10 6.59
C ASP A 47 1.86 -4.20 7.65
N ASN A 48 1.69 -5.46 7.20
CA ASN A 48 1.69 -6.64 8.06
C ASN A 48 2.82 -7.61 7.72
N GLU A 49 3.70 -7.25 6.80
CA GLU A 49 4.84 -8.09 6.40
C GLU A 49 6.09 -7.75 7.21
N HIS A 50 6.52 -6.48 7.21
CA HIS A 50 7.77 -6.05 7.85
C HIS A 50 7.56 -5.19 9.10
N VAL A 51 6.34 -5.15 9.62
CA VAL A 51 5.92 -4.37 10.77
C VAL A 51 5.22 -5.28 11.77
N PRO A 52 5.32 -5.05 13.10
CA PRO A 52 4.71 -5.91 14.11
C PRO A 52 3.17 -5.75 14.16
N ASN A 53 2.52 -5.94 13.03
CA ASN A 53 1.07 -5.94 12.87
C ASN A 53 0.51 -7.36 12.71
N ASP A 54 -0.75 -7.50 13.05
CA ASP A 54 -1.58 -8.67 12.79
C ASP A 54 -3.03 -8.24 12.46
N VAL A 55 -3.94 -9.19 12.28
CA VAL A 55 -5.36 -8.91 12.02
C VAL A 55 -5.99 -8.04 13.12
N ARG A 56 -5.56 -8.21 14.38
CA ARG A 56 -6.11 -7.50 15.53
C ARG A 56 -5.61 -6.06 15.59
N SER A 57 -4.34 -5.80 15.31
CA SER A 57 -3.77 -4.45 15.28
C SER A 57 -4.12 -3.68 14.00
N THR A 58 -4.41 -4.39 12.90
CA THR A 58 -4.89 -3.77 11.64
C THR A 58 -6.31 -3.22 11.77
N LEU A 59 -7.20 -3.90 12.50
CA LEU A 59 -8.59 -3.46 12.64
C LEU A 59 -8.73 -2.03 13.20
N PRO A 60 -8.09 -1.64 14.33
CA PRO A 60 -8.18 -0.27 14.84
C PRO A 60 -7.54 0.76 13.89
N GLN A 61 -6.51 0.41 13.12
CA GLN A 61 -5.95 1.30 12.10
C GLN A 61 -6.96 1.56 10.96
N LEU A 62 -7.66 0.51 10.47
CA LEU A 62 -8.77 0.66 9.52
C LEU A 62 -9.91 1.53 10.05
N GLN A 63 -10.19 1.47 11.36
CA GLN A 63 -11.20 2.30 12.00
C GLN A 63 -10.74 3.75 12.12
N ALA A 64 -9.49 3.96 12.50
CA ALA A 64 -8.88 5.27 12.66
C ALA A 64 -8.83 6.03 11.33
N ILE A 65 -8.36 5.41 10.25
CA ILE A 65 -8.36 6.01 8.91
C ILE A 65 -9.79 6.38 8.48
N ALA A 66 -10.77 5.50 8.72
CA ALA A 66 -12.16 5.75 8.35
C ALA A 66 -12.86 6.84 9.19
N SER A 67 -12.29 7.23 10.34
CA SER A 67 -12.79 8.29 11.21
C SER A 67 -11.98 9.59 11.12
N ALA A 68 -10.88 9.61 10.37
CA ALA A 68 -10.03 10.77 10.24
C ALA A 68 -10.79 11.97 9.63
N VAL A 69 -10.55 13.16 10.19
CA VAL A 69 -11.15 14.41 9.72
C VAL A 69 -10.13 15.19 8.89
N HIS A 70 -10.51 15.52 7.69
CA HIS A 70 -9.65 16.30 6.79
C HIS A 70 -9.76 17.80 7.09
N THR A 71 -8.61 18.45 7.20
CA THR A 71 -8.51 19.89 7.38
C THR A 71 -7.98 20.60 6.12
N VAL A 72 -7.50 19.85 5.14
CA VAL A 72 -6.98 20.38 3.88
C VAL A 72 -8.12 20.49 2.86
N PRO A 73 -8.45 21.68 2.37
CA PRO A 73 -9.52 21.85 1.37
C PRO A 73 -9.23 21.03 0.11
N GLY A 74 -10.22 20.26 -0.35
CA GLY A 74 -10.11 19.44 -1.55
C GLY A 74 -9.45 18.07 -1.36
N SER A 75 -9.04 17.73 -0.12
CA SER A 75 -8.59 16.37 0.17
C SER A 75 -9.74 15.36 0.14
N VAL A 76 -9.40 14.13 -0.19
CA VAL A 76 -10.31 12.98 -0.19
C VAL A 76 -10.04 12.10 1.02
N ASP A 77 -10.99 11.25 1.38
CA ASP A 77 -10.78 10.23 2.41
C ASP A 77 -9.68 9.26 1.95
N SER A 78 -8.63 9.12 2.76
CA SER A 78 -7.55 8.18 2.47
C SER A 78 -8.07 6.74 2.41
N HIS A 79 -7.79 6.04 1.31
CA HIS A 79 -8.19 4.64 1.18
C HIS A 79 -7.18 3.71 1.85
N PRO A 80 -7.59 2.85 2.80
CA PRO A 80 -6.67 1.91 3.42
C PRO A 80 -6.37 0.72 2.49
N VAL A 81 -5.09 0.50 2.21
CA VAL A 81 -4.55 -0.69 1.56
C VAL A 81 -3.86 -1.52 2.63
N VAL A 82 -4.06 -2.84 2.64
CA VAL A 82 -3.42 -3.72 3.63
C VAL A 82 -2.45 -4.66 2.93
N ARG A 83 -1.16 -4.57 3.26
CA ARG A 83 -0.19 -5.57 2.82
C ARG A 83 -0.21 -6.75 3.78
N LEU A 84 -0.41 -7.95 3.26
CA LEU A 84 -0.40 -9.19 4.02
C LEU A 84 1.05 -9.67 4.21
N PRO A 85 1.32 -10.50 5.25
CA PRO A 85 2.64 -11.09 5.43
C PRO A 85 2.97 -12.16 4.39
N VAL A 86 1.96 -12.77 3.80
CA VAL A 86 2.07 -13.82 2.77
C VAL A 86 0.75 -13.95 2.02
N ALA A 87 0.79 -14.43 0.79
CA ALA A 87 -0.39 -14.72 -0.03
C ALA A 87 -1.09 -16.02 0.41
N ASP A 88 -1.64 -16.04 1.62
CA ASP A 88 -2.34 -17.18 2.21
C ASP A 88 -3.87 -16.96 2.18
N PRO A 89 -4.68 -17.90 1.67
CA PRO A 89 -6.12 -17.72 1.52
C PRO A 89 -6.87 -17.57 2.86
N VAL A 90 -6.34 -18.08 3.97
CA VAL A 90 -6.93 -17.87 5.30
C VAL A 90 -6.72 -16.44 5.75
N LEU A 91 -5.51 -15.89 5.57
CA LEU A 91 -5.21 -14.50 5.89
C LEU A 91 -5.99 -13.55 4.98
N VAL A 92 -6.02 -13.79 3.68
CA VAL A 92 -6.84 -13.00 2.73
C VAL A 92 -8.28 -12.89 3.22
N LYS A 93 -8.91 -14.01 3.58
CA LYS A 93 -10.27 -14.04 4.13
C LYS A 93 -10.38 -13.21 5.42
N GLN A 94 -9.46 -13.37 6.37
CA GLN A 94 -9.49 -12.67 7.65
C GLN A 94 -9.36 -11.16 7.50
N TYR A 95 -8.42 -10.69 6.66
CA TYR A 95 -8.26 -9.25 6.40
C TYR A 95 -9.45 -8.65 5.65
N LEU A 96 -10.04 -9.36 4.70
CA LEU A 96 -11.27 -8.94 4.06
C LEU A 96 -12.44 -8.88 5.07
N ASP A 97 -12.51 -9.83 6.01
CA ASP A 97 -13.58 -9.90 6.99
C ASP A 97 -13.52 -8.79 8.06
N ILE A 98 -12.33 -8.31 8.40
CA ILE A 98 -12.19 -7.08 9.23
C ILE A 98 -12.48 -5.79 8.47
N GLY A 99 -12.77 -5.88 7.16
CA GLY A 99 -13.27 -4.79 6.32
C GLY A 99 -12.21 -4.07 5.50
N ALA A 100 -11.04 -4.67 5.28
CA ALA A 100 -10.16 -4.25 4.20
C ALA A 100 -10.84 -4.55 2.86
N GLN A 101 -10.76 -3.64 1.91
CA GLN A 101 -11.30 -3.82 0.55
C GLN A 101 -10.18 -3.98 -0.48
N THR A 102 -8.99 -3.46 -0.17
CA THR A 102 -7.80 -3.51 -1.03
C THR A 102 -6.68 -4.22 -0.30
N LEU A 103 -6.18 -5.31 -0.88
CA LEU A 103 -5.05 -6.06 -0.35
C LEU A 103 -3.87 -6.02 -1.31
N LEU A 104 -2.67 -5.90 -0.75
CA LEU A 104 -1.39 -6.07 -1.43
C LEU A 104 -0.78 -7.40 -0.97
N LEU A 105 -0.59 -8.33 -1.91
CA LEU A 105 -0.04 -9.66 -1.63
C LEU A 105 1.42 -9.72 -2.11
N PRO A 106 2.39 -9.96 -1.20
CA PRO A 106 3.80 -9.97 -1.53
C PRO A 106 4.24 -11.26 -2.24
N MET A 107 5.42 -11.25 -2.83
CA MET A 107 6.14 -12.41 -3.38
C MET A 107 5.31 -13.21 -4.40
N ILE A 108 4.69 -12.53 -5.36
CA ILE A 108 3.98 -13.17 -6.47
C ILE A 108 4.93 -13.30 -7.64
N ASP A 109 5.41 -14.52 -7.85
CA ASP A 109 6.44 -14.84 -8.86
C ASP A 109 5.86 -15.46 -10.13
N THR A 110 4.61 -15.95 -10.08
CA THR A 110 3.98 -16.63 -11.23
C THR A 110 2.53 -16.23 -11.44
N ALA A 111 2.03 -16.40 -12.67
CA ALA A 111 0.62 -16.20 -13.00
C ALA A 111 -0.31 -17.15 -12.23
N GLU A 112 0.14 -18.37 -11.89
CA GLU A 112 -0.63 -19.31 -11.09
C GLU A 112 -0.85 -18.77 -9.67
N GLN A 113 0.20 -18.27 -9.02
CA GLN A 113 0.08 -17.60 -7.71
C GLN A 113 -0.86 -16.39 -7.77
N ALA A 114 -0.79 -15.60 -8.84
CA ALA A 114 -1.71 -14.47 -9.05
C ALA A 114 -3.16 -14.94 -9.22
N GLN A 115 -3.42 -16.04 -9.93
CA GLN A 115 -4.74 -16.64 -10.08
C GLN A 115 -5.28 -17.16 -8.74
N ASP A 116 -4.45 -17.83 -7.95
CA ASP A 116 -4.83 -18.31 -6.62
C ASP A 116 -5.15 -17.14 -5.68
N ALA A 117 -4.39 -16.05 -5.76
CA ALA A 117 -4.68 -14.81 -5.04
C ALA A 117 -6.06 -14.25 -5.43
N VAL A 118 -6.38 -14.16 -6.72
CA VAL A 118 -7.70 -13.73 -7.22
C VAL A 118 -8.81 -14.61 -6.65
N ARG A 119 -8.63 -15.93 -6.68
CA ARG A 119 -9.62 -16.88 -6.15
C ARG A 119 -9.84 -16.72 -4.65
N ALA A 120 -8.77 -16.46 -3.89
CA ALA A 120 -8.85 -16.24 -2.45
C ALA A 120 -9.63 -14.96 -2.07
N MET A 121 -9.61 -13.93 -2.92
CA MET A 121 -10.32 -12.66 -2.73
C MET A 121 -11.84 -12.75 -2.95
N ARG A 122 -12.30 -13.71 -3.76
CA ARG A 122 -13.67 -13.76 -4.28
C ARG A 122 -14.52 -14.85 -3.64
N TYR A 123 -15.79 -14.54 -3.45
CA TYR A 123 -16.79 -15.57 -3.08
C TYR A 123 -17.08 -16.52 -4.23
N PRO A 124 -17.49 -17.78 -3.92
CA PRO A 124 -17.99 -18.71 -4.93
C PRO A 124 -19.18 -18.10 -5.73
N PRO A 125 -19.35 -18.49 -7.02
CA PRO A 125 -18.58 -19.48 -7.76
C PRO A 125 -17.27 -18.97 -8.36
N GLU A 126 -16.98 -17.66 -8.30
CA GLU A 126 -15.80 -17.04 -8.91
C GLU A 126 -14.50 -17.29 -8.14
N GLY A 127 -14.60 -17.68 -6.86
CA GLY A 127 -13.46 -17.92 -6.00
C GLY A 127 -13.75 -18.90 -4.87
N ILE A 128 -12.89 -18.83 -3.84
CA ILE A 128 -12.89 -19.78 -2.70
C ILE A 128 -13.01 -19.08 -1.33
N ARG A 129 -13.25 -17.76 -1.31
CA ARG A 129 -13.41 -17.02 -0.06
C ARG A 129 -14.55 -17.61 0.77
N GLY A 130 -14.28 -17.99 2.03
CA GLY A 130 -15.30 -18.49 2.95
C GLY A 130 -16.33 -17.43 3.31
N MET A 131 -17.60 -17.83 3.42
CA MET A 131 -18.73 -16.93 3.67
C MET A 131 -18.95 -16.72 5.16
N GLY A 132 -18.62 -15.55 5.70
CA GLY A 132 -18.82 -15.16 7.10
C GLY A 132 -19.35 -13.73 7.26
N SER A 133 -19.88 -13.14 6.18
CA SER A 133 -20.26 -11.71 6.13
C SER A 133 -21.30 -11.28 7.17
N GLY A 134 -22.16 -12.19 7.64
CA GLY A 134 -23.18 -11.89 8.64
C GLY A 134 -22.64 -11.50 10.02
N ILE A 135 -21.46 -12.02 10.38
CA ILE A 135 -20.82 -11.74 11.66
C ILE A 135 -19.59 -10.83 11.51
N SER A 136 -19.14 -10.57 10.29
CA SER A 136 -17.93 -9.83 10.01
C SER A 136 -18.16 -8.33 9.77
N ARG A 137 -17.11 -7.54 9.97
CA ARG A 137 -17.13 -6.09 9.72
C ARG A 137 -17.25 -5.76 8.22
N SER A 138 -16.90 -6.68 7.34
CA SER A 138 -16.92 -6.46 5.89
C SER A 138 -18.30 -6.00 5.39
N SER A 139 -19.39 -6.63 5.85
CA SER A 139 -20.77 -6.21 5.52
C SER A 139 -21.32 -5.09 6.40
N ARG A 140 -20.51 -4.59 7.38
CA ARG A 140 -21.00 -3.72 8.46
C ARG A 140 -22.22 -4.34 9.19
N TRP A 141 -22.15 -5.63 9.46
CA TRP A 141 -23.20 -6.40 10.12
C TRP A 141 -24.54 -6.23 9.41
N HIS A 142 -24.57 -6.54 8.10
CA HIS A 142 -25.70 -6.39 7.17
C HIS A 142 -26.18 -4.96 6.90
N ARG A 143 -25.41 -3.91 7.29
CA ARG A 143 -25.74 -2.54 6.85
C ARG A 143 -25.53 -2.33 5.35
N PHE A 144 -24.63 -3.08 4.73
CA PHE A 144 -24.55 -3.26 3.28
C PHE A 144 -25.42 -4.47 2.91
N SER A 145 -26.69 -4.21 2.55
CA SER A 145 -27.70 -5.27 2.32
C SER A 145 -27.33 -6.25 1.21
N ASN A 146 -26.62 -5.79 0.18
CA ASN A 146 -26.22 -6.58 -0.99
C ASN A 146 -24.74 -6.95 -0.96
N TYR A 147 -24.12 -6.99 0.24
CA TYR A 147 -22.66 -7.16 0.36
C TYR A 147 -22.14 -8.38 -0.44
N ILE A 148 -22.78 -9.54 -0.31
CA ILE A 148 -22.30 -10.77 -0.98
C ILE A 148 -22.34 -10.63 -2.51
N GLN A 149 -23.37 -10.00 -3.04
CA GLN A 149 -23.55 -9.79 -4.47
C GLN A 149 -22.59 -8.76 -5.05
N GLU A 150 -22.19 -7.76 -4.26
CA GLU A 150 -21.36 -6.65 -4.68
C GLU A 150 -19.86 -6.84 -4.33
N ALA A 151 -19.54 -7.71 -3.37
CA ALA A 151 -18.20 -7.82 -2.79
C ALA A 151 -17.13 -8.20 -3.82
N ASN A 152 -17.39 -9.18 -4.71
CA ASN A 152 -16.42 -9.63 -5.71
C ASN A 152 -16.00 -8.50 -6.68
N GLU A 153 -16.89 -7.55 -6.96
CA GLU A 153 -16.60 -6.40 -7.82
C GLU A 153 -15.83 -5.30 -7.07
N GLN A 154 -16.03 -5.20 -5.74
CA GLN A 154 -15.51 -4.11 -4.92
C GLN A 154 -14.20 -4.45 -4.20
N VAL A 155 -13.79 -5.70 -4.15
CA VAL A 155 -12.43 -6.04 -3.68
C VAL A 155 -11.40 -5.66 -4.73
N CYS A 156 -10.25 -5.16 -4.27
CA CYS A 156 -9.13 -4.76 -5.11
C CYS A 156 -7.91 -5.59 -4.76
N LEU A 157 -7.37 -6.31 -5.73
CA LEU A 157 -6.16 -7.11 -5.59
C LEU A 157 -4.97 -6.42 -6.23
N LEU A 158 -3.98 -6.13 -5.41
CA LEU A 158 -2.66 -5.71 -5.83
C LEU A 158 -1.69 -6.87 -5.59
N VAL A 159 -0.89 -7.22 -6.58
CA VAL A 159 0.15 -8.25 -6.47
C VAL A 159 1.52 -7.58 -6.47
N GLN A 160 2.43 -7.99 -5.57
CA GLN A 160 3.77 -7.43 -5.48
C GLN A 160 4.77 -8.35 -6.17
N VAL A 161 5.51 -7.78 -7.12
CA VAL A 161 6.59 -8.42 -7.88
C VAL A 161 7.92 -7.83 -7.42
N GLU A 162 8.85 -8.68 -6.97
CA GLU A 162 10.03 -8.24 -6.26
C GLU A 162 11.23 -9.20 -6.37
N THR A 163 11.15 -10.12 -7.33
CA THR A 163 12.23 -11.07 -7.64
C THR A 163 12.56 -11.04 -9.13
N VAL A 164 13.73 -11.54 -9.49
CA VAL A 164 14.12 -11.73 -10.91
C VAL A 164 13.15 -12.70 -11.60
N GLU A 165 12.65 -13.71 -10.87
CA GLU A 165 11.65 -14.64 -11.37
C GLU A 165 10.33 -13.92 -11.69
N ALA A 166 9.83 -13.10 -10.76
CA ALA A 166 8.63 -12.30 -10.97
C ALA A 166 8.76 -11.35 -12.16
N ILE A 167 9.93 -10.71 -12.34
CA ILE A 167 10.19 -9.83 -13.49
C ILE A 167 10.21 -10.62 -14.80
N THR A 168 10.74 -11.84 -14.77
CA THR A 168 10.72 -12.72 -15.95
C THR A 168 9.28 -13.07 -16.36
N ASN A 169 8.43 -13.40 -15.38
CA ASN A 169 7.03 -13.79 -15.58
C ASN A 169 6.05 -12.61 -15.58
N LEU A 170 6.53 -11.36 -15.55
CA LEU A 170 5.73 -10.16 -15.30
C LEU A 170 4.55 -10.01 -16.26
N ASP A 171 4.74 -10.29 -17.54
CA ASP A 171 3.68 -10.13 -18.55
C ASP A 171 2.52 -11.09 -18.30
N GLU A 172 2.79 -12.32 -17.87
CA GLU A 172 1.77 -13.31 -17.52
C GLU A 172 1.07 -12.97 -16.21
N ILE A 173 1.83 -12.52 -15.20
CA ILE A 173 1.28 -12.04 -13.93
C ILE A 173 0.35 -10.86 -14.16
N ALA A 174 0.80 -9.86 -14.91
CA ALA A 174 0.01 -8.67 -15.21
C ALA A 174 -1.21 -8.98 -16.09
N ALA A 175 -1.14 -9.96 -16.99
CA ALA A 175 -2.27 -10.37 -17.82
C ALA A 175 -3.35 -11.14 -17.03
N THR A 176 -3.08 -11.58 -15.79
CA THR A 176 -4.01 -12.39 -15.00
C THR A 176 -5.34 -11.66 -14.76
N PRO A 177 -6.49 -12.23 -15.18
CA PRO A 177 -7.81 -11.63 -14.94
C PRO A 177 -8.12 -11.55 -13.44
N GLY A 178 -8.55 -10.37 -12.97
CA GLY A 178 -8.89 -10.15 -11.57
C GLY A 178 -7.77 -9.52 -10.74
N VAL A 179 -6.54 -9.42 -11.26
CA VAL A 179 -5.50 -8.53 -10.74
C VAL A 179 -5.86 -7.11 -11.15
N ASP A 180 -5.94 -6.18 -10.20
CA ASP A 180 -6.27 -4.76 -10.44
C ASP A 180 -5.02 -3.91 -10.64
N GLY A 181 -3.92 -4.27 -9.96
CA GLY A 181 -2.65 -3.58 -10.10
C GLY A 181 -1.46 -4.46 -9.73
N VAL A 182 -0.29 -4.08 -10.22
CA VAL A 182 0.99 -4.72 -9.90
C VAL A 182 1.88 -3.70 -9.18
N PHE A 183 2.35 -4.06 -8.00
CA PHE A 183 3.26 -3.27 -7.21
C PHE A 183 4.69 -3.80 -7.39
N ILE A 184 5.63 -2.92 -7.63
CA ILE A 184 7.05 -3.28 -7.73
C ILE A 184 7.68 -3.07 -6.36
N GLY A 185 8.34 -4.09 -5.79
CA GLY A 185 9.08 -4.03 -4.53
C GLY A 185 10.58 -3.76 -4.75
N PRO A 186 11.07 -2.49 -4.72
CA PRO A 186 12.44 -2.17 -5.13
C PRO A 186 13.52 -2.78 -4.23
N SER A 187 13.26 -2.93 -2.93
CA SER A 187 14.23 -3.44 -1.96
C SER A 187 14.57 -4.91 -2.22
N ASP A 188 13.54 -5.75 -2.30
CA ASP A 188 13.72 -7.19 -2.54
C ASP A 188 14.14 -7.45 -3.98
N LEU A 189 13.63 -6.70 -4.95
CA LEU A 189 14.08 -6.77 -6.33
C LEU A 189 15.59 -6.47 -6.45
N SER A 190 16.06 -5.40 -5.78
CA SER A 190 17.50 -5.09 -5.82
C SER A 190 18.34 -6.20 -5.20
N ALA A 191 17.88 -6.79 -4.10
CA ALA A 191 18.54 -7.93 -3.46
C ALA A 191 18.53 -9.17 -4.35
N SER A 192 17.39 -9.49 -4.98
CA SER A 192 17.25 -10.60 -5.93
C SER A 192 18.15 -10.45 -7.16
N MET A 193 18.40 -9.21 -7.59
CA MET A 193 19.35 -8.90 -8.69
C MET A 193 20.83 -8.90 -8.27
N GLY A 194 21.13 -9.14 -6.98
CA GLY A 194 22.50 -9.09 -6.45
C GLY A 194 22.97 -7.71 -5.99
N PHE A 195 22.09 -6.71 -5.94
CA PHE A 195 22.37 -5.33 -5.54
C PHE A 195 21.72 -4.99 -4.19
N ALA A 196 21.78 -5.89 -3.20
CA ALA A 196 21.14 -5.72 -1.91
C ALA A 196 21.43 -4.35 -1.27
N GLY A 197 20.37 -3.61 -0.91
CA GLY A 197 20.45 -2.26 -0.32
C GLY A 197 20.78 -1.14 -1.32
N GLN A 198 20.92 -1.42 -2.61
CA GLN A 198 21.24 -0.47 -3.67
C GLN A 198 20.06 -0.25 -4.62
N VAL A 199 18.91 0.14 -4.07
CA VAL A 199 17.68 0.39 -4.86
C VAL A 199 17.86 1.45 -5.96
N ASP A 200 18.91 2.24 -5.86
CA ASP A 200 19.31 3.30 -6.80
C ASP A 200 20.33 2.85 -7.82
N HIS A 201 20.73 1.56 -7.83
CA HIS A 201 21.66 1.04 -8.83
C HIS A 201 21.07 1.19 -10.25
N PRO A 202 21.86 1.64 -11.25
CA PRO A 202 21.35 1.90 -12.60
C PRO A 202 20.62 0.72 -13.25
N GLU A 203 21.12 -0.50 -13.04
CA GLU A 203 20.47 -1.71 -13.56
C GLU A 203 19.13 -1.98 -12.90
N VAL A 204 19.03 -1.78 -11.57
CA VAL A 204 17.75 -1.92 -10.84
C VAL A 204 16.73 -0.88 -11.34
N CYS A 205 17.17 0.37 -11.51
CA CYS A 205 16.31 1.42 -12.04
C CYS A 205 15.82 1.11 -13.47
N ALA A 206 16.70 0.60 -14.33
CA ALA A 206 16.33 0.24 -15.69
C ALA A 206 15.29 -0.90 -15.72
N VAL A 207 15.43 -1.90 -14.84
CA VAL A 207 14.45 -2.99 -14.70
C VAL A 207 13.11 -2.46 -14.18
N ILE A 208 13.10 -1.53 -13.21
CA ILE A 208 11.87 -0.90 -12.71
C ILE A 208 11.18 -0.10 -13.82
N ASP A 209 11.93 0.69 -14.60
CA ASP A 209 11.38 1.48 -15.70
C ASP A 209 10.74 0.58 -16.78
N ASP A 210 11.38 -0.53 -17.14
CA ASP A 210 10.86 -1.55 -18.06
C ASP A 210 9.59 -2.21 -17.47
N ALA A 211 9.63 -2.60 -16.20
CA ALA A 211 8.48 -3.21 -15.52
C ALA A 211 7.27 -2.29 -15.53
N ILE A 212 7.43 -0.98 -15.26
CA ILE A 212 6.36 0.00 -15.36
C ILE A 212 5.74 0.00 -16.76
N ALA A 213 6.55 0.02 -17.79
CA ALA A 213 6.08 0.03 -19.18
C ALA A 213 5.30 -1.26 -19.53
N ARG A 214 5.79 -2.43 -19.10
CA ARG A 214 5.15 -3.73 -19.34
C ARG A 214 3.81 -3.87 -18.62
N ILE A 215 3.73 -3.50 -17.33
CA ILE A 215 2.49 -3.54 -16.55
C ILE A 215 1.44 -2.63 -17.19
N ARG A 216 1.82 -1.41 -17.57
CA ARG A 216 0.92 -0.48 -18.25
C ARG A 216 0.43 -1.01 -19.59
N LYS A 217 1.31 -1.64 -20.37
CA LYS A 217 0.95 -2.29 -21.64
C LYS A 217 -0.09 -3.40 -21.44
N ALA A 218 -0.04 -4.10 -20.32
CA ALA A 218 -1.05 -5.09 -19.94
C ALA A 218 -2.38 -4.46 -19.44
N GLY A 219 -2.47 -3.12 -19.38
CA GLY A 219 -3.66 -2.39 -18.92
C GLY A 219 -3.88 -2.43 -17.42
N LYS A 220 -2.83 -2.72 -16.63
CA LYS A 220 -2.91 -2.78 -15.17
C LYS A 220 -2.34 -1.52 -14.53
N ALA A 221 -2.85 -1.21 -13.33
CA ALA A 221 -2.28 -0.14 -12.52
C ALA A 221 -0.89 -0.52 -12.01
N VAL A 222 0.03 0.45 -12.00
CA VAL A 222 1.41 0.25 -11.51
C VAL A 222 1.58 0.96 -10.18
N GLY A 223 2.12 0.25 -9.18
CA GLY A 223 2.46 0.81 -7.89
C GLY A 223 3.93 0.64 -7.53
N ILE A 224 4.42 1.53 -6.68
CA ILE A 224 5.78 1.49 -6.14
C ILE A 224 5.89 2.33 -4.87
N LEU A 225 6.78 1.95 -3.95
CA LEU A 225 7.24 2.81 -2.86
C LEU A 225 8.56 3.47 -3.27
N CYS A 226 8.59 4.80 -3.28
CA CYS A 226 9.80 5.56 -3.57
C CYS A 226 9.85 6.84 -2.74
N ALA A 227 10.71 6.87 -1.72
CA ALA A 227 10.88 8.03 -0.85
C ALA A 227 11.77 9.15 -1.47
N ASN A 228 12.47 8.87 -2.56
CA ASN A 228 13.22 9.89 -3.30
C ASN A 228 12.24 10.67 -4.19
N GLU A 229 12.08 11.97 -3.91
CA GLU A 229 11.12 12.83 -4.59
C GLU A 229 11.31 12.87 -6.11
N GLN A 230 12.56 13.03 -6.58
CA GLN A 230 12.84 13.13 -8.02
C GLN A 230 12.49 11.84 -8.74
N ARG A 231 12.81 10.71 -8.12
CA ARG A 231 12.53 9.38 -8.69
C ARG A 231 11.04 9.05 -8.62
N ALA A 232 10.35 9.38 -7.53
CA ALA A 232 8.90 9.21 -7.43
C ALA A 232 8.18 9.98 -8.55
N LYS A 233 8.60 11.23 -8.82
CA LYS A 233 8.10 12.02 -9.95
C LYS A 233 8.43 11.39 -11.30
N HIS A 234 9.63 10.81 -11.47
CA HIS A 234 10.00 10.07 -12.67
C HIS A 234 9.06 8.87 -12.90
N TYR A 235 8.81 8.06 -11.89
CA TYR A 235 7.89 6.92 -12.01
C TYR A 235 6.45 7.34 -12.31
N LEU A 236 5.96 8.42 -11.69
CA LEU A 236 4.67 9.02 -12.04
C LEU A 236 4.61 9.46 -13.51
N ASN A 237 5.69 10.08 -14.02
CA ASN A 237 5.79 10.48 -15.42
C ASN A 237 5.84 9.28 -16.39
N LEU A 238 6.42 8.15 -15.97
CA LEU A 238 6.35 6.89 -16.73
C LEU A 238 4.96 6.24 -16.67
N GLY A 239 4.11 6.73 -15.76
CA GLY A 239 2.72 6.35 -15.60
C GLY A 239 2.45 5.35 -14.48
N ALA A 240 3.33 5.26 -13.49
CA ALA A 240 2.94 4.63 -12.22
C ALA A 240 1.73 5.37 -11.64
N GLN A 241 0.73 4.62 -11.19
CA GLN A 241 -0.55 5.17 -10.79
C GLN A 241 -0.73 5.28 -9.29
N PHE A 242 -0.15 4.37 -8.49
CA PHE A 242 -0.24 4.42 -7.04
C PHE A 242 1.15 4.38 -6.41
N VAL A 243 1.65 5.58 -6.11
CA VAL A 243 3.02 5.78 -5.62
C VAL A 243 2.99 6.16 -4.14
N ALA A 244 3.61 5.32 -3.29
CA ALA A 244 3.89 5.69 -1.91
C ALA A 244 5.17 6.53 -1.87
N VAL A 245 5.08 7.74 -1.32
CA VAL A 245 6.18 8.71 -1.35
C VAL A 245 6.97 8.78 -0.04
N GLY A 246 6.66 7.91 0.90
CA GLY A 246 7.37 7.86 2.20
C GLY A 246 6.79 6.82 3.14
N VAL A 247 7.38 6.79 4.34
CA VAL A 247 7.01 5.90 5.45
C VAL A 247 6.90 6.76 6.72
N ASP A 248 5.86 6.59 7.51
CA ASP A 248 5.59 7.38 8.73
C ASP A 248 6.74 7.29 9.76
N THR A 249 7.35 6.12 9.94
CA THR A 249 8.53 5.93 10.81
C THR A 249 9.71 6.78 10.38
N SER A 250 9.97 6.87 9.07
CA SER A 250 11.05 7.68 8.51
C SER A 250 10.77 9.17 8.64
N LEU A 251 9.52 9.59 8.43
CA LEU A 251 9.10 10.97 8.62
C LEU A 251 9.28 11.40 10.06
N LEU A 252 8.81 10.61 11.04
CA LEU A 252 8.95 10.90 12.46
C LEU A 252 10.42 10.97 12.87
N ASN A 253 11.24 9.99 12.51
CA ASN A 253 12.65 9.94 12.83
C ASN A 253 13.43 11.12 12.23
N SER A 254 13.17 11.44 10.97
CA SER A 254 13.85 12.54 10.28
C SER A 254 13.47 13.90 10.85
N ALA A 255 12.20 14.15 11.13
CA ALA A 255 11.73 15.38 11.75
C ALA A 255 12.31 15.55 13.16
N ALA A 256 12.34 14.50 13.98
CA ALA A 256 12.92 14.53 15.31
C ALA A 256 14.43 14.82 15.28
N LYS A 257 15.19 14.18 14.37
CA LYS A 257 16.62 14.45 14.17
C LYS A 257 16.87 15.90 13.74
N ALA A 258 16.11 16.40 12.78
CA ALA A 258 16.24 17.77 12.29
C ALA A 258 15.91 18.80 13.39
N LEU A 259 14.91 18.52 14.23
CA LEU A 259 14.61 19.37 15.39
C LEU A 259 15.76 19.37 16.41
N LEU A 260 16.28 18.20 16.78
CA LEU A 260 17.38 18.07 17.75
C LEU A 260 18.65 18.77 17.27
N ALA A 261 18.99 18.67 15.98
CA ALA A 261 20.18 19.30 15.40
C ALA A 261 20.18 20.82 15.64
N LYS A 262 19.04 21.50 15.49
CA LYS A 262 18.93 22.96 15.72
C LYS A 262 19.36 23.40 17.10
N PHE A 263 19.19 22.57 18.12
CA PHE A 263 19.58 22.89 19.50
C PHE A 263 21.01 22.45 19.84
N LYS A 264 21.52 21.39 19.21
CA LYS A 264 22.89 20.92 19.43
C LYS A 264 23.92 21.77 18.69
N GLU A 265 23.60 22.27 17.50
CA GLU A 265 24.47 23.18 16.71
C GLU A 265 24.63 24.51 17.44
N THR A 266 23.58 25.08 18.04
CA THR A 266 23.67 26.34 18.84
C THR A 266 24.48 26.16 20.11
N ALA A 267 24.55 24.96 20.71
CA ALA A 267 25.39 24.70 21.88
C ALA A 267 26.88 24.64 21.54
N SER A 268 27.26 24.30 20.31
CA SER A 268 28.65 24.26 19.84
C SER A 268 29.23 25.65 19.51
N THR A 269 28.39 26.63 19.30
CA THR A 269 28.80 28.04 18.98
C THR A 269 28.82 28.99 20.17
N ALA A 270 28.53 28.48 21.39
CA ALA A 270 28.70 29.31 22.58
C ALA A 270 30.20 29.57 22.82
N PRO A 271 30.63 30.84 22.91
CA PRO A 271 32.04 31.15 23.17
C PRO A 271 32.46 30.54 24.50
N ALA A 272 33.63 29.90 24.52
CA ALA A 272 34.22 29.40 25.75
C ALA A 272 34.24 30.54 26.80
N PRO A 273 33.91 30.30 28.08
CA PRO A 273 33.97 31.32 29.10
C PRO A 273 35.40 31.86 29.12
N SER A 274 35.53 33.17 28.91
CA SER A 274 36.81 33.85 29.02
C SER A 274 37.35 33.61 30.44
N SER A 275 38.47 32.94 30.55
CA SER A 275 39.24 32.89 31.78
C SER A 275 39.71 34.28 32.14
N GLY A 276 38.89 35.02 32.91
CA GLY A 276 39.31 36.25 33.57
C GLY A 276 40.03 35.90 34.84
N TYR A 277 41.22 36.40 34.96
CA TYR A 277 41.97 36.46 36.20
C TYR A 277 41.25 37.33 37.20
#